data_88f8c6054d56cabfe1dae3fa8308b81c
#
_entry.id   88f8c6054d56cabfe1dae3fa8308b81c
#
_cell.length_a   1.000
_cell.length_b   1.000
_cell.length_c   1.000
_cell.angle_alpha   90.00
_cell.angle_beta   90.00
_cell.angle_gamma   90.00
#
_symmetry.space_group_name_H-M   'P 1'
#
loop_
_entity.id
_entity.type
_entity.pdbx_description
1 polymer ?
#
loop_
_entity_poly.entity_id
_entity_poly.type
_entity_poly.pdbx_seq_one_letter_code
_entity_poly.pdbx_strand_id
1 'polypeptide(L)'
;TEMKATISALNNITDGKLYVIFQPHRYTRTRDNFEEFQRSLDIADVPIVTDIYSAGEEPIPGVSSKNFSNSKIKYIKSIRSVPIFIKNNIKPGDTVLTLGAGDITLLGPQILKYLND
;
A
#
# COMPACT_ATOMS: atom_id res chain seq x y z
N THR A 1 4.80 -10.92 11.29
CA THR A 1 3.49 -11.15 10.72
C THR A 1 3.57 -11.40 9.23
N GLU A 2 2.45 -11.79 8.64
CA GLU A 2 2.38 -12.10 7.22
C GLU A 2 2.78 -10.91 6.34
N MET A 3 2.31 -9.72 6.67
CA MET A 3 2.63 -8.52 5.90
C MET A 3 4.12 -8.24 5.89
N LYS A 4 4.75 -8.26 7.06
CA LYS A 4 6.20 -8.06 7.18
C LYS A 4 6.97 -9.13 6.41
N ALA A 5 6.57 -10.38 6.54
CA ALA A 5 7.24 -11.50 5.86
C ALA A 5 7.14 -11.37 4.34
N THR A 6 5.96 -11.01 3.82
CA THR A 6 5.74 -10.83 2.39
C THR A 6 6.59 -9.70 1.83
N ILE A 7 6.59 -8.54 2.51
CA ILE A 7 7.37 -7.39 2.07
C ILE A 7 8.86 -7.70 2.11
N SER A 8 9.33 -8.32 3.19
CA SER A 8 10.74 -8.68 3.35
C SER A 8 11.21 -9.65 2.27
N ALA A 9 10.39 -10.67 1.96
CA ALA A 9 10.71 -11.65 0.94
C ALA A 9 10.86 -11.00 -0.42
N LEU A 10 9.92 -10.14 -0.81
CA LEU A 10 9.97 -9.43 -2.09
C LEU A 10 11.12 -8.43 -2.14
N ASN A 11 11.40 -7.77 -1.03
CA ASN A 11 12.50 -6.83 -0.95
C ASN A 11 13.84 -7.51 -1.25
N ASN A 12 14.00 -8.74 -0.77
CA ASN A 12 15.23 -9.50 -0.96
C ASN A 12 15.46 -9.94 -2.41
N ILE A 13 14.42 -10.10 -3.20
CA ILE A 13 14.52 -10.59 -4.58
C ILE A 13 14.28 -9.51 -5.64
N THR A 14 13.95 -8.29 -5.23
CA THR A 14 13.70 -7.19 -6.16
C THR A 14 15.03 -6.54 -6.54
N ASP A 15 15.32 -6.47 -7.85
CA ASP A 15 16.54 -5.85 -8.35
C ASP A 15 16.49 -4.34 -8.25
N GLY A 16 15.35 -3.73 -8.58
CA GLY A 16 15.12 -2.31 -8.47
C GLY A 16 14.47 -1.94 -7.15
N LYS A 17 13.51 -1.03 -7.22
CA LYS A 17 12.76 -0.58 -6.05
C LYS A 17 11.52 -1.44 -5.84
N LEU A 18 11.19 -1.69 -4.59
CA LEU A 18 9.94 -2.34 -4.20
C LEU A 18 8.91 -1.27 -3.83
N TYR A 19 7.85 -1.20 -4.62
CA TYR A 19 6.66 -0.40 -4.34
C TYR A 19 5.66 -1.27 -3.61
N VAL A 20 5.16 -0.80 -2.49
CA VAL A 20 4.10 -1.50 -1.74
C VAL A 20 2.91 -0.56 -1.64
N ILE A 21 1.74 -1.02 -2.07
CA ILE A 21 0.50 -0.26 -1.97
C ILE A 21 -0.41 -0.99 -0.99
N PHE A 22 -0.68 -0.35 0.13
CA PHE A 22 -1.45 -0.92 1.22
C PHE A 22 -2.77 -0.19 1.39
N GLN A 23 -3.87 -0.93 1.27
CA GLN A 23 -5.20 -0.45 1.65
C GLN A 23 -5.57 -1.12 2.97
N PRO A 24 -5.56 -0.38 4.09
CA PRO A 24 -5.97 -0.98 5.37
C PRO A 24 -7.43 -1.42 5.30
N HIS A 25 -7.73 -2.53 5.96
CA HIS A 25 -9.05 -3.12 5.99
C HIS A 25 -9.63 -2.97 7.40
N ARG A 26 -10.71 -2.20 7.53
CA ARG A 26 -11.41 -1.88 8.77
C ARG A 26 -10.65 -0.90 9.66
N TYR A 27 -11.39 -0.03 10.31
CA TYR A 27 -10.84 0.97 11.23
C TYR A 27 -10.29 0.33 12.51
N THR A 28 -11.00 -0.66 13.05
CA THR A 28 -10.58 -1.34 14.27
C THR A 28 -9.25 -2.05 14.08
N ARG A 29 -9.09 -2.76 12.97
CA ARG A 29 -7.85 -3.48 12.67
C ARG A 29 -6.69 -2.51 12.43
N THR A 30 -6.95 -1.41 11.76
CA THR A 30 -5.93 -0.38 11.49
C THR A 30 -5.44 0.24 12.80
N ARG A 31 -6.37 0.58 13.70
CA ARG A 31 -6.03 1.11 15.02
C ARG A 31 -5.18 0.13 15.81
N ASP A 32 -5.62 -1.12 15.87
CA ASP A 32 -5.01 -2.12 16.75
C ASP A 32 -3.63 -2.58 16.27
N ASN A 33 -3.35 -2.46 14.98
CA ASN A 33 -2.10 -2.94 14.38
C ASN A 33 -1.28 -1.80 13.74
N PHE A 34 -1.55 -0.56 14.11
CA PHE A 34 -0.97 0.61 13.45
C PHE A 34 0.56 0.57 13.41
N GLU A 35 1.20 0.38 14.55
CA GLU A 35 2.67 0.41 14.62
C GLU A 35 3.31 -0.73 13.83
N GLU A 36 2.69 -1.90 13.88
CA GLU A 36 3.17 -3.07 13.15
C GLU A 36 3.06 -2.86 11.64
N PHE A 37 1.94 -2.32 11.18
CA PHE A 37 1.76 -2.00 9.76
C PHE A 37 2.78 -0.95 9.31
N GLN A 38 2.97 0.09 10.10
CA GLN A 38 3.92 1.14 9.78
C GLN A 38 5.35 0.60 9.66
N ARG A 39 5.77 -0.22 10.61
CA ARG A 39 7.10 -0.85 10.55
C ARG A 39 7.26 -1.76 9.33
N SER A 40 6.22 -2.50 8.98
CA SER A 40 6.26 -3.37 7.81
C SER A 40 6.37 -2.56 6.52
N LEU A 41 5.63 -1.46 6.41
CA LEU A 41 5.69 -0.57 5.24
C LEU A 41 7.07 0.06 5.08
N ASP A 42 7.73 0.39 6.17
CA ASP A 42 9.06 1.04 6.12
C ASP A 42 10.14 0.15 5.49
N ILE A 43 9.91 -1.16 5.37
CA ILE A 43 10.85 -2.07 4.70
C ILE A 43 10.88 -1.83 3.19
N ALA A 44 9.77 -1.42 2.59
CA ALA A 44 9.67 -1.15 1.16
C ALA A 44 10.42 0.13 0.77
N ASP A 45 10.86 0.21 -0.48
CA ASP A 45 11.52 1.42 -0.98
C ASP A 45 10.51 2.56 -1.17
N VAL A 46 9.33 2.24 -1.69
CA VAL A 46 8.27 3.22 -1.95
C VAL A 46 6.97 2.68 -1.36
N PRO A 47 6.76 2.85 -0.05
CA PRO A 47 5.51 2.44 0.57
C PRO A 47 4.42 3.50 0.38
N ILE A 48 3.25 3.05 -0.04
CA ILE A 48 2.08 3.89 -0.29
C ILE A 48 0.91 3.32 0.50
N VAL A 49 0.17 4.19 1.18
CA VAL A 49 -1.05 3.81 1.88
C VAL A 49 -2.23 4.58 1.32
N THR A 50 -3.34 3.90 1.12
CA THR A 50 -4.60 4.50 0.65
C THR A 50 -5.61 4.54 1.79
N ASP A 51 -6.75 5.20 1.57
CA ASP A 51 -7.80 5.28 2.58
C ASP A 51 -8.23 3.89 3.06
N ILE A 52 -8.68 3.83 4.30
CA ILE A 52 -9.16 2.60 4.92
C ILE A 52 -10.42 2.13 4.20
N TYR A 53 -10.46 0.84 3.85
CA TYR A 53 -11.66 0.17 3.37
C TYR A 53 -12.50 -0.22 4.60
N SER A 54 -13.65 0.41 4.75
CA SER A 54 -14.44 0.31 6.00
C SER A 54 -15.04 -1.07 6.25
N ALA A 55 -15.37 -1.79 5.18
CA ALA A 55 -16.04 -3.11 5.27
C ALA A 55 -17.28 -3.07 6.17
N GLY A 56 -18.04 -1.97 6.11
CA GLY A 56 -19.27 -1.80 6.88
C GLY A 56 -19.09 -1.20 8.27
N GLU A 57 -17.86 -0.96 8.69
CA GLU A 57 -17.63 -0.29 9.97
C GLU A 57 -17.87 1.20 9.88
N GLU A 58 -18.31 1.79 10.99
CA GLU A 58 -18.34 3.24 11.12
C GLU A 58 -16.93 3.78 11.32
N PRO A 59 -16.62 4.97 10.77
CA PRO A 59 -15.33 5.59 11.01
C PRO A 59 -15.07 5.81 12.51
N ILE A 60 -13.82 5.60 12.91
CA ILE A 60 -13.38 5.85 14.29
C ILE A 60 -12.63 7.18 14.29
N PRO A 61 -13.04 8.17 15.12
CA PRO A 61 -12.32 9.44 15.20
C PRO A 61 -10.84 9.24 15.50
N GLY A 62 -9.99 9.93 14.76
CA GLY A 62 -8.54 9.83 14.94
C GLY A 62 -7.89 8.66 14.23
N VAL A 63 -8.65 7.75 13.62
CA VAL A 63 -8.10 6.61 12.87
C VAL A 63 -8.21 6.87 11.39
N SER A 64 -7.07 7.09 10.74
CA SER A 64 -6.98 7.44 9.32
C SER A 64 -5.67 6.94 8.72
N SER A 65 -5.71 6.59 7.45
CA SER A 65 -4.49 6.23 6.71
C SER A 65 -3.48 7.38 6.64
N LYS A 66 -3.93 8.62 6.75
CA LYS A 66 -3.02 9.77 6.80
C LYS A 66 -2.01 9.66 7.94
N ASN A 67 -2.38 8.98 9.02
CA ASN A 67 -1.52 8.84 10.20
C ASN A 67 -0.28 7.98 9.91
N PHE A 68 -0.31 7.17 8.85
CA PHE A 68 0.87 6.40 8.43
C PHE A 68 1.90 7.26 7.72
N SER A 69 1.51 8.38 7.13
CA SER A 69 2.43 9.17 6.32
C SER A 69 3.57 9.75 7.16
N ASN A 70 4.78 9.65 6.62
CA ASN A 70 5.99 10.15 7.24
C ASN A 70 6.96 10.54 6.11
N SER A 71 8.25 10.65 6.42
CA SER A 71 9.25 11.01 5.40
C SER A 71 9.38 9.97 4.29
N LYS A 72 8.93 8.74 4.52
CA LYS A 72 9.04 7.64 3.57
C LYS A 72 7.68 7.17 3.07
N ILE A 73 6.72 6.94 3.96
CA ILE A 73 5.40 6.43 3.63
C ILE A 73 4.54 7.54 3.02
N LYS A 74 4.09 7.33 1.78
CA LYS A 74 3.26 8.29 1.07
C LYS A 74 1.78 7.92 1.23
N TYR A 75 0.96 8.92 1.53
CA TYR A 75 -0.49 8.75 1.53
C TYR A 75 -1.08 9.21 0.20
N ILE A 76 -1.80 8.32 -0.47
CA ILE A 76 -2.60 8.63 -1.66
C ILE A 76 -4.04 8.25 -1.33
N LYS A 77 -4.91 9.24 -1.24
CA LYS A 77 -6.28 9.04 -0.76
C LYS A 77 -7.01 7.89 -1.47
N SER A 78 -7.03 7.92 -2.79
CA SER A 78 -7.82 6.99 -3.59
C SER A 78 -6.94 5.98 -4.30
N ILE A 79 -7.33 4.70 -4.27
CA ILE A 79 -6.66 3.67 -5.04
C ILE A 79 -6.70 3.96 -6.54
N ARG A 80 -7.69 4.73 -7.00
CA ARG A 80 -7.82 5.12 -8.42
C ARG A 80 -6.68 6.02 -8.88
N SER A 81 -6.05 6.73 -7.97
CA SER A 81 -4.94 7.63 -8.27
C SER A 81 -3.58 6.92 -8.27
N VAL A 82 -3.53 5.68 -7.80
CA VAL A 82 -2.29 4.92 -7.70
C VAL A 82 -1.71 4.54 -9.06
N PRO A 83 -2.49 4.04 -10.03
CA PRO A 83 -1.92 3.61 -11.32
C PRO A 83 -1.12 4.70 -12.03
N ILE A 84 -1.59 5.94 -12.03
CA ILE A 84 -0.85 7.02 -12.69
C ILE A 84 0.43 7.37 -11.94
N PHE A 85 0.41 7.30 -10.61
CA PHE A 85 1.62 7.50 -9.81
C PHE A 85 2.66 6.43 -10.15
N ILE A 86 2.26 5.17 -10.22
CA ILE A 86 3.15 4.07 -10.56
C ILE A 86 3.71 4.27 -11.98
N LYS A 87 2.85 4.56 -12.96
CA LYS A 87 3.29 4.77 -14.33
C LYS A 87 4.37 5.86 -14.44
N ASN A 88 4.20 6.95 -13.68
CA ASN A 88 5.12 8.09 -13.74
C ASN A 88 6.45 7.84 -13.03
N ASN A 89 6.55 6.81 -12.21
CA ASN A 89 7.73 6.60 -11.36
C ASN A 89 8.43 5.26 -11.58
N ILE A 90 7.73 4.24 -12.05
CA ILE A 90 8.27 2.89 -12.13
C ILE A 90 9.33 2.76 -13.23
N LYS A 91 10.32 1.91 -12.96
CA LYS A 91 11.42 1.62 -13.90
C LYS A 91 11.59 0.11 -14.04
N PRO A 92 12.25 -0.34 -15.14
CA PRO A 92 12.55 -1.76 -15.27
C PRO A 92 13.32 -2.30 -14.05
N GLY A 93 12.95 -3.49 -13.60
CA GLY A 93 13.54 -4.10 -12.40
C GLY A 93 12.78 -3.80 -11.12
N ASP A 94 11.87 -2.84 -11.14
CA ASP A 94 11.03 -2.52 -9.99
C ASP A 94 9.91 -3.56 -9.82
N THR A 95 9.47 -3.74 -8.59
CA THR A 95 8.36 -4.63 -8.24
C THR A 95 7.25 -3.82 -7.58
N VAL A 96 6.01 -4.17 -7.88
CA VAL A 96 4.83 -3.57 -7.24
C VAL A 96 4.05 -4.66 -6.51
N LEU A 97 3.86 -4.47 -5.22
CA LEU A 97 3.07 -5.36 -4.37
C LEU A 97 1.83 -4.61 -3.87
N THR A 98 0.66 -5.19 -4.08
CA THR A 98 -0.59 -4.66 -3.51
C THR A 98 -1.02 -5.53 -2.34
N LEU A 99 -1.35 -4.89 -1.22
CA LEU A 99 -1.76 -5.57 0.01
C LEU A 99 -3.08 -4.99 0.50
N GLY A 100 -4.01 -5.86 0.87
CA GLY A 100 -5.30 -5.48 1.42
C GLY A 100 -6.42 -6.35 0.92
N ALA A 101 -7.61 -6.07 1.39
CA ALA A 101 -8.86 -6.68 0.95
C ALA A 101 -9.76 -5.58 0.39
N GLY A 102 -10.84 -5.94 -0.26
CA GLY A 102 -11.75 -4.96 -0.87
C GLY A 102 -11.31 -4.60 -2.28
N ASP A 103 -11.53 -3.35 -2.67
CA ASP A 103 -11.33 -2.93 -4.07
C ASP A 103 -9.87 -2.85 -4.50
N ILE A 104 -8.91 -2.88 -3.58
CA ILE A 104 -7.49 -2.96 -3.94
C ILE A 104 -7.16 -4.23 -4.74
N THR A 105 -7.96 -5.27 -4.60
CA THR A 105 -7.75 -6.52 -5.34
C THR A 105 -7.80 -6.32 -6.85
N LEU A 106 -8.45 -5.25 -7.32
CA LEU A 106 -8.56 -4.92 -8.75
C LEU A 106 -7.42 -4.01 -9.22
N LEU A 107 -6.59 -3.53 -8.31
CA LEU A 107 -5.59 -2.52 -8.63
C LEU A 107 -4.46 -3.05 -9.52
N GLY A 108 -4.01 -4.29 -9.27
CA GLY A 108 -2.94 -4.90 -10.06
C GLY A 108 -3.23 -4.89 -11.55
N PRO A 109 -4.39 -5.43 -11.99
CA PRO A 109 -4.78 -5.37 -13.40
C PRO A 109 -4.89 -3.94 -13.94
N GLN A 110 -5.36 -3.00 -13.15
CA GLN A 110 -5.45 -1.59 -13.56
C GLN A 110 -4.08 -0.97 -13.77
N ILE A 111 -3.12 -1.27 -12.90
CA ILE A 111 -1.74 -0.79 -13.06
C ILE A 111 -1.15 -1.35 -14.35
N LEU A 112 -1.32 -2.65 -14.61
CA LEU A 112 -0.82 -3.28 -15.84
C LEU A 112 -1.39 -2.60 -17.08
N LYS A 113 -2.67 -2.25 -17.06
CA LYS A 113 -3.32 -1.55 -18.17
C LYS A 113 -2.65 -0.20 -18.43
N TYR A 114 -2.38 0.58 -17.37
CA TYR A 114 -1.71 1.87 -17.49
C TYR A 114 -0.30 1.73 -18.07
N LEU A 115 0.44 0.70 -17.64
CA LEU A 115 1.81 0.48 -18.10
C LEU A 115 1.88 0.06 -19.56
N ASN A 116 0.83 -0.59 -20.07
CA ASN A 116 0.77 -1.07 -21.45
C ASN A 116 0.16 -0.06 -22.42
N ASP A 117 -0.37 1.04 -21.92
CA ASP A 117 -0.91 2.12 -22.76
C ASP A 117 0.23 3.11 -23.20
#